data_80f8dcab337a60247393cffd86469cb9
#
_entry.id   80f8dcab337a60247393cffd86469cb9
#
_cell.length_a   1.000
_cell.length_b   1.000
_cell.length_c   1.000
_cell.angle_alpha   90.00
_cell.angle_beta   90.00
_cell.angle_gamma   90.00
#
_symmetry.space_group_name_H-M   'P 1'
#
loop_
_entity.id
_entity.type
_entity.pdbx_description
1 polymer ?
#
loop_
_entity_poly.entity_id
_entity_poly.type
_entity_poly.pdbx_seq_one_letter_code
_entity_poly.pdbx_strand_id
1 'polypeptide(L)'
;MSTDYNSNLEGQQLIFYGAGSMAEAIVRGLLDKDLVSSKQIAMLNRNNKERQQQLHLQYGVQTSMQGKSNEQYLQEANIIFLAMKPKDAAAALRDLKPLLNPSQLIISVIAGLSISAIRKLIGDDMAIVRTMPNTSSTIGLGVTGISYSETVSEQQRFITEMMFEAVGASIVVDESMQDAVTSISGSGPAYIYYIMESMIAGALQAGFTREQAELLVTQTALGAATMVQRTQEDPAELRRKVTSPNGTTQAAIETMQAGGLQEIILAGIKRCAERAAEIGRTIEEDI
;
A
#
# COMPACT_ATOMS: atom_id res chain seq x y z
N MET A 1 3.60 -15.78 -23.68
CA MET A 1 2.47 -15.03 -24.29
C MET A 1 2.55 -13.64 -23.71
N SER A 2 2.99 -12.66 -24.48
CA SER A 2 2.89 -11.25 -24.06
C SER A 2 1.40 -10.88 -24.17
N THR A 3 0.70 -10.94 -23.07
CA THR A 3 -0.61 -10.32 -22.93
C THR A 3 -0.41 -8.82 -23.15
N ASP A 4 -1.14 -8.26 -24.10
CA ASP A 4 -1.11 -6.82 -24.42
C ASP A 4 -1.75 -6.06 -23.24
N TYR A 5 -0.97 -5.84 -22.17
CA TYR A 5 -1.39 -5.15 -20.95
C TYR A 5 -1.84 -3.71 -21.24
N ASN A 6 -1.25 -3.07 -22.26
CA ASN A 6 -1.54 -1.68 -22.63
C ASN A 6 -2.95 -1.46 -23.15
N SER A 7 -3.59 -2.46 -23.76
CA SER A 7 -4.93 -2.29 -24.35
C SER A 7 -6.05 -2.13 -23.29
N ASN A 8 -5.84 -2.59 -22.07
CA ASN A 8 -6.88 -2.56 -21.02
C ASN A 8 -7.04 -1.20 -20.31
N LEU A 9 -5.99 -0.36 -20.30
CA LEU A 9 -6.03 1.00 -19.73
C LEU A 9 -6.00 2.09 -20.81
N GLU A 10 -5.97 1.70 -22.09
CA GLU A 10 -6.01 2.67 -23.18
C GLU A 10 -7.33 3.45 -23.16
N GLY A 11 -7.23 4.78 -23.16
CA GLY A 11 -8.39 5.67 -23.08
C GLY A 11 -9.02 5.82 -21.70
N GLN A 12 -8.59 5.05 -20.67
CA GLN A 12 -9.10 5.21 -19.31
C GLN A 12 -8.56 6.49 -18.66
N GLN A 13 -9.44 7.26 -18.01
CA GLN A 13 -9.08 8.44 -17.24
C GLN A 13 -9.02 8.07 -15.73
N LEU A 14 -7.86 8.30 -15.12
CA LEU A 14 -7.58 7.98 -13.73
C LEU A 14 -7.53 9.26 -12.89
N ILE A 15 -8.35 9.33 -11.86
CA ILE A 15 -8.35 10.45 -10.92
C ILE A 15 -7.87 9.97 -9.55
N PHE A 16 -6.88 10.64 -9.01
CA PHE A 16 -6.45 10.44 -7.62
C PHE A 16 -7.05 11.55 -6.75
N TYR A 17 -8.07 11.21 -5.99
CA TYR A 17 -8.68 12.11 -5.02
C TYR A 17 -7.89 12.09 -3.71
N GLY A 18 -6.83 12.88 -3.70
CA GLY A 18 -5.73 12.91 -2.75
C GLY A 18 -4.38 12.72 -3.46
N ALA A 19 -3.41 13.57 -3.15
CA ALA A 19 -2.08 13.61 -3.79
C ALA A 19 -0.96 13.34 -2.76
N GLY A 20 -1.20 12.38 -1.86
CA GLY A 20 -0.24 11.92 -0.85
C GLY A 20 0.83 10.98 -1.43
N SER A 21 1.74 10.51 -0.55
CA SER A 21 2.85 9.64 -0.95
C SER A 21 2.40 8.34 -1.59
N MET A 22 1.29 7.73 -1.13
CA MET A 22 0.77 6.49 -1.72
C MET A 22 0.20 6.72 -3.13
N ALA A 23 -0.57 7.81 -3.32
CA ALA A 23 -1.06 8.19 -4.65
C ALA A 23 0.09 8.42 -5.62
N GLU A 24 1.13 9.13 -5.19
CA GLU A 24 2.34 9.35 -5.98
C GLU A 24 3.06 8.06 -6.31
N ALA A 25 3.19 7.13 -5.37
CA ALA A 25 3.84 5.84 -5.60
C ALA A 25 3.12 5.04 -6.70
N ILE A 26 1.77 5.00 -6.65
CA ILE A 26 0.97 4.31 -7.66
C ILE A 26 1.12 5.00 -9.01
N VAL A 27 0.98 6.32 -9.08
CA VAL A 27 1.16 7.10 -10.31
C VAL A 27 2.51 6.83 -10.95
N ARG A 28 3.58 6.89 -10.16
CA ARG A 28 4.93 6.60 -10.66
C ARG A 28 5.02 5.18 -11.20
N GLY A 29 4.55 4.17 -10.46
CA GLY A 29 4.60 2.78 -10.91
C GLY A 29 3.84 2.56 -12.22
N LEU A 30 2.67 3.17 -12.37
CA LEU A 30 1.88 3.10 -13.62
C LEU A 30 2.61 3.73 -14.81
N LEU A 31 3.28 4.88 -14.59
CA LEU A 31 4.06 5.56 -15.62
C LEU A 31 5.36 4.81 -15.96
N ASP A 32 6.10 4.35 -14.95
CA ASP A 32 7.36 3.61 -15.13
C ASP A 32 7.16 2.27 -15.85
N LYS A 33 5.95 1.70 -15.81
CA LYS A 33 5.57 0.47 -16.52
C LYS A 33 4.84 0.74 -17.83
N ASP A 34 4.73 1.99 -18.25
CA ASP A 34 4.02 2.41 -19.46
C ASP A 34 2.57 1.89 -19.54
N LEU A 35 1.92 1.65 -18.39
CA LEU A 35 0.52 1.19 -18.33
C LEU A 35 -0.47 2.28 -18.69
N VAL A 36 -0.12 3.54 -18.42
CA VAL A 36 -0.89 4.73 -18.75
C VAL A 36 0.04 5.88 -19.13
N SER A 37 -0.46 6.82 -19.91
CA SER A 37 0.23 8.10 -20.17
C SER A 37 -0.08 9.13 -19.08
N SER A 38 0.81 10.09 -18.87
CA SER A 38 0.57 11.17 -17.90
C SER A 38 -0.69 12.01 -18.20
N LYS A 39 -1.13 12.06 -19.45
CA LYS A 39 -2.34 12.75 -19.87
C LYS A 39 -3.63 12.10 -19.38
N GLN A 40 -3.59 10.79 -19.04
CA GLN A 40 -4.72 10.04 -18.52
C GLN A 40 -4.86 10.18 -17.00
N ILE A 41 -3.91 10.84 -16.33
CA ILE A 41 -3.88 10.95 -14.88
C ILE A 41 -4.14 12.38 -14.42
N ALA A 42 -5.08 12.55 -13.48
CA ALA A 42 -5.23 13.78 -12.73
C ALA A 42 -5.12 13.50 -11.22
N MET A 43 -4.34 14.34 -10.54
CA MET A 43 -4.14 14.26 -9.08
C MET A 43 -4.74 15.50 -8.40
N LEU A 44 -5.70 15.27 -7.52
CA LEU A 44 -6.42 16.34 -6.83
C LEU A 44 -5.94 16.40 -5.37
N ASN A 45 -5.63 17.59 -4.89
CA ASN A 45 -5.38 17.81 -3.47
C ASN A 45 -6.25 18.95 -2.92
N ARG A 46 -6.35 19.04 -1.59
CA ARG A 46 -7.24 20.02 -0.94
C ARG A 46 -6.76 21.46 -1.13
N ASN A 47 -5.50 21.76 -0.80
CA ASN A 47 -5.00 23.13 -0.71
C ASN A 47 -3.48 23.29 -0.81
N ASN A 48 -2.73 22.31 -1.29
CA ASN A 48 -1.27 22.38 -1.38
C ASN A 48 -0.83 22.62 -2.84
N LYS A 49 -0.64 23.89 -3.21
CA LYS A 49 -0.22 24.31 -4.56
C LYS A 49 1.23 23.89 -4.88
N GLU A 50 2.12 23.90 -3.89
CA GLU A 50 3.51 23.48 -4.09
C GLU A 50 3.57 22.01 -4.47
N ARG A 51 2.77 21.18 -3.79
CA ARG A 51 2.64 19.76 -4.10
C ARG A 51 2.10 19.51 -5.51
N GLN A 52 1.11 20.28 -5.92
CA GLN A 52 0.58 20.21 -7.29
C GLN A 52 1.66 20.52 -8.33
N GLN A 53 2.36 21.61 -8.13
CA GLN A 53 3.44 22.01 -9.04
C GLN A 53 4.56 20.96 -9.09
N GLN A 54 4.95 20.41 -7.94
CA GLN A 54 5.94 19.33 -7.87
C GLN A 54 5.52 18.12 -8.69
N LEU A 55 4.30 17.61 -8.49
CA LEU A 55 3.79 16.43 -9.21
C LEU A 55 3.67 16.67 -10.70
N HIS A 56 3.20 17.86 -11.10
CA HIS A 56 3.12 18.24 -12.50
C HIS A 56 4.51 18.29 -13.17
N LEU A 57 5.48 18.93 -12.53
CA LEU A 57 6.84 19.04 -13.07
C LEU A 57 7.54 17.67 -13.14
N GLN A 58 7.31 16.82 -12.15
CA GLN A 58 8.00 15.54 -12.05
C GLN A 58 7.43 14.47 -12.98
N TYR A 59 6.10 14.42 -13.12
CA TYR A 59 5.40 13.33 -13.83
C TYR A 59 4.62 13.77 -15.06
N GLY A 60 4.48 15.07 -15.30
CA GLY A 60 3.67 15.58 -16.41
C GLY A 60 2.17 15.35 -16.26
N VAL A 61 1.69 14.89 -15.10
CA VAL A 61 0.28 14.63 -14.82
C VAL A 61 -0.51 15.92 -14.63
N GLN A 62 -1.82 15.86 -14.84
CA GLN A 62 -2.71 16.97 -14.53
C GLN A 62 -2.84 17.08 -13.00
N THR A 63 -2.84 18.32 -12.50
CA THR A 63 -3.01 18.58 -11.06
C THR A 63 -3.99 19.72 -10.84
N SER A 64 -4.83 19.59 -9.81
CA SER A 64 -5.78 20.63 -9.46
C SER A 64 -6.16 20.59 -7.99
N MET A 65 -6.74 21.68 -7.48
CA MET A 65 -7.33 21.68 -6.13
C MET A 65 -8.71 21.02 -6.17
N GLN A 66 -9.06 20.28 -5.11
CA GLN A 66 -10.41 19.75 -4.95
C GLN A 66 -11.42 20.90 -4.91
N GLY A 67 -12.54 20.76 -5.63
CA GLY A 67 -13.59 21.78 -5.68
C GLY A 67 -14.35 21.78 -7.01
N LYS A 68 -15.28 22.73 -7.14
CA LYS A 68 -16.20 22.83 -8.30
C LYS A 68 -15.52 22.89 -9.67
N SER A 69 -14.28 23.40 -9.76
CA SER A 69 -13.52 23.44 -11.02
C SER A 69 -13.12 22.06 -11.56
N ASN A 70 -13.33 21.00 -10.80
CA ASN A 70 -12.89 19.63 -11.13
C ASN A 70 -14.05 18.67 -11.38
N GLU A 71 -15.30 19.16 -11.34
CA GLU A 71 -16.50 18.32 -11.54
C GLU A 71 -16.41 17.57 -12.88
N GLN A 72 -15.98 18.25 -13.94
CA GLN A 72 -15.82 17.63 -15.25
C GLN A 72 -14.82 16.46 -15.23
N TYR A 73 -13.65 16.63 -14.60
CA TYR A 73 -12.66 15.54 -14.49
C TYR A 73 -13.23 14.31 -13.77
N LEU A 74 -13.99 14.54 -12.67
CA LEU A 74 -14.60 13.48 -11.89
C LEU A 74 -15.71 12.77 -12.67
N GLN A 75 -16.50 13.49 -13.45
CA GLN A 75 -17.57 12.92 -14.29
C GLN A 75 -17.02 12.11 -15.47
N GLU A 76 -15.90 12.52 -16.04
CA GLU A 76 -15.22 11.84 -17.16
C GLU A 76 -14.30 10.71 -16.71
N ALA A 77 -14.00 10.59 -15.41
CA ALA A 77 -13.13 9.56 -14.88
C ALA A 77 -13.73 8.16 -15.06
N ASN A 78 -12.90 7.20 -15.43
CA ASN A 78 -13.25 5.78 -15.43
C ASN A 78 -12.87 5.13 -14.11
N ILE A 79 -11.74 5.55 -13.50
CA ILE A 79 -11.18 5.01 -12.27
C ILE A 79 -10.87 6.16 -11.31
N ILE A 80 -11.40 6.07 -10.09
CA ILE A 80 -11.18 7.08 -9.05
C ILE A 80 -10.51 6.43 -7.85
N PHE A 81 -9.29 6.86 -7.56
CA PHE A 81 -8.55 6.47 -6.37
C PHE A 81 -8.90 7.39 -5.20
N LEU A 82 -9.41 6.82 -4.11
CA LEU A 82 -9.60 7.49 -2.84
C LEU A 82 -8.31 7.41 -2.04
N ALA A 83 -7.54 8.50 -2.01
CA ALA A 83 -6.20 8.55 -1.42
C ALA A 83 -6.03 9.70 -0.40
N MET A 84 -7.12 10.08 0.28
CA MET A 84 -7.11 11.04 1.37
C MET A 84 -6.84 10.35 2.72
N LYS A 85 -6.66 11.16 3.77
CA LYS A 85 -6.52 10.64 5.13
C LYS A 85 -7.86 10.08 5.63
N PRO A 86 -7.88 9.02 6.48
CA PRO A 86 -9.10 8.41 7.00
C PRO A 86 -10.09 9.41 7.59
N LYS A 87 -9.64 10.35 8.40
CA LYS A 87 -10.46 11.39 9.04
C LYS A 87 -11.20 12.33 8.06
N ASP A 88 -10.74 12.39 6.82
CA ASP A 88 -11.31 13.28 5.79
C ASP A 88 -12.25 12.51 4.85
N ALA A 89 -12.32 11.18 4.97
CA ALA A 89 -12.99 10.31 4.01
C ALA A 89 -14.49 10.55 3.94
N ALA A 90 -15.19 10.61 5.07
CA ALA A 90 -16.65 10.76 5.10
C ALA A 90 -17.11 12.06 4.44
N ALA A 91 -16.46 13.19 4.75
CA ALA A 91 -16.78 14.47 4.12
C ALA A 91 -16.48 14.46 2.62
N ALA A 92 -15.30 13.95 2.23
CA ALA A 92 -14.90 13.87 0.84
C ALA A 92 -15.85 12.99 -0.01
N LEU A 93 -16.30 11.86 0.51
CA LEU A 93 -17.22 10.97 -0.20
C LEU A 93 -18.63 11.58 -0.35
N ARG A 94 -19.11 12.34 0.66
CA ARG A 94 -20.38 13.09 0.53
C ARG A 94 -20.28 14.15 -0.59
N ASP A 95 -19.15 14.85 -0.68
CA ASP A 95 -18.90 15.85 -1.73
C ASP A 95 -18.76 15.20 -3.12
N LEU A 96 -18.17 14.00 -3.19
CA LEU A 96 -17.99 13.25 -4.44
C LEU A 96 -19.31 12.64 -4.95
N LYS A 97 -20.20 12.19 -4.07
CA LYS A 97 -21.42 11.45 -4.44
C LYS A 97 -22.19 12.03 -5.64
N PRO A 98 -22.51 13.35 -5.69
CA PRO A 98 -23.29 13.92 -6.80
C PRO A 98 -22.53 13.96 -8.13
N LEU A 99 -21.23 13.67 -8.13
CA LEU A 99 -20.34 13.72 -9.31
C LEU A 99 -20.01 12.33 -9.85
N LEU A 100 -20.36 11.28 -9.10
CA LEU A 100 -20.09 9.90 -9.46
C LEU A 100 -21.20 9.30 -10.33
N ASN A 101 -20.80 8.32 -11.14
CA ASN A 101 -21.76 7.52 -11.90
C ASN A 101 -21.42 6.01 -11.79
N PRO A 102 -22.42 5.11 -11.92
CA PRO A 102 -22.23 3.67 -11.68
C PRO A 102 -21.23 2.95 -12.61
N SER A 103 -20.82 3.56 -13.70
CA SER A 103 -19.82 2.96 -14.61
C SER A 103 -18.39 3.10 -14.11
N GLN A 104 -18.16 3.92 -13.09
CA GLN A 104 -16.84 4.21 -12.54
C GLN A 104 -16.39 3.13 -11.56
N LEU A 105 -15.09 2.87 -11.56
CA LEU A 105 -14.42 2.03 -10.57
C LEU A 105 -13.84 2.89 -9.46
N ILE A 106 -14.25 2.63 -8.22
CA ILE A 106 -13.74 3.32 -7.04
C ILE A 106 -12.68 2.43 -6.37
N ILE A 107 -11.46 2.91 -6.25
CA ILE A 107 -10.37 2.20 -5.59
C ILE A 107 -9.94 2.96 -4.34
N SER A 108 -10.16 2.37 -3.17
CA SER A 108 -9.75 2.98 -1.89
C SER A 108 -8.39 2.43 -1.45
N VAL A 109 -7.45 3.34 -1.17
CA VAL A 109 -6.18 3.05 -0.48
C VAL A 109 -6.19 3.55 0.97
N ILE A 110 -7.39 3.79 1.53
CA ILE A 110 -7.60 4.37 2.86
C ILE A 110 -7.66 3.25 3.89
N ALA A 111 -6.74 3.26 4.84
CA ALA A 111 -6.75 2.30 5.94
C ALA A 111 -8.03 2.42 6.79
N GLY A 112 -8.65 1.28 7.12
CA GLY A 112 -9.84 1.20 7.97
C GLY A 112 -11.17 1.54 7.29
N LEU A 113 -11.18 2.10 6.07
CA LEU A 113 -12.42 2.43 5.36
C LEU A 113 -12.99 1.19 4.66
N SER A 114 -14.11 0.68 5.15
CA SER A 114 -14.75 -0.52 4.60
C SER A 114 -15.54 -0.24 3.30
N ILE A 115 -15.74 -1.29 2.49
CA ILE A 115 -16.60 -1.24 1.30
C ILE A 115 -18.02 -0.85 1.69
N SER A 116 -18.53 -1.37 2.81
CA SER A 116 -19.86 -1.03 3.32
C SER A 116 -19.98 0.45 3.71
N ALA A 117 -18.94 1.01 4.32
CA ALA A 117 -18.88 2.44 4.66
C ALA A 117 -18.86 3.33 3.40
N ILE A 118 -18.08 2.95 2.40
CA ILE A 118 -18.07 3.67 1.11
C ILE A 118 -19.47 3.60 0.47
N ARG A 119 -20.07 2.42 0.38
CA ARG A 119 -21.43 2.23 -0.19
C ARG A 119 -22.48 3.11 0.46
N LYS A 120 -22.52 3.18 1.79
CA LYS A 120 -23.46 4.07 2.51
C LYS A 120 -23.33 5.53 2.06
N LEU A 121 -22.12 5.97 1.76
CA LEU A 121 -21.85 7.36 1.42
C LEU A 121 -22.12 7.68 -0.06
N ILE A 122 -21.72 6.79 -0.99
CA ILE A 122 -21.78 7.11 -2.43
C ILE A 122 -22.88 6.34 -3.19
N GLY A 123 -23.41 5.25 -2.65
CA GLY A 123 -24.47 4.44 -3.25
C GLY A 123 -24.07 2.98 -3.47
N ASP A 124 -25.07 2.11 -3.59
CA ASP A 124 -24.89 0.66 -3.64
C ASP A 124 -24.46 0.13 -5.01
N ASP A 125 -24.74 0.88 -6.07
CA ASP A 125 -24.50 0.45 -7.47
C ASP A 125 -23.02 0.64 -7.90
N MET A 126 -22.19 1.24 -7.07
CA MET A 126 -20.79 1.53 -7.40
C MET A 126 -19.92 0.29 -7.31
N ALA A 127 -19.02 0.12 -8.29
CA ALA A 127 -17.95 -0.85 -8.23
C ALA A 127 -16.85 -0.33 -7.29
N ILE A 128 -16.63 -1.02 -6.17
CA ILE A 128 -15.71 -0.58 -5.11
C ILE A 128 -14.64 -1.62 -4.85
N VAL A 129 -13.40 -1.19 -4.85
CA VAL A 129 -12.23 -1.99 -4.47
C VAL A 129 -11.60 -1.36 -3.22
N ARG A 130 -11.45 -2.14 -2.16
CA ARG A 130 -10.66 -1.78 -0.99
C ARG A 130 -9.28 -2.37 -1.12
N THR A 131 -8.25 -1.54 -0.96
CA THR A 131 -6.86 -1.99 -1.07
C THR A 131 -6.03 -1.50 0.11
N MET A 132 -5.01 -2.28 0.44
CA MET A 132 -4.05 -1.91 1.48
C MET A 132 -2.63 -2.10 0.97
N PRO A 133 -2.10 -1.13 0.22
CA PRO A 133 -0.69 -1.08 -0.17
C PRO A 133 0.20 -0.70 1.03
N ASN A 134 1.52 -0.86 0.87
CA ASN A 134 2.49 -0.41 1.86
C ASN A 134 3.52 0.56 1.27
N THR A 135 4.35 1.15 2.13
CA THR A 135 5.32 2.19 1.75
C THR A 135 6.38 1.71 0.76
N SER A 136 6.69 0.41 0.71
CA SER A 136 7.64 -0.15 -0.24
C SER A 136 7.15 -0.07 -1.70
N SER A 137 5.85 0.22 -1.92
CA SER A 137 5.31 0.58 -3.24
C SER A 137 6.03 1.77 -3.87
N THR A 138 6.60 2.67 -3.05
CA THR A 138 7.39 3.81 -3.55
C THR A 138 8.67 3.42 -4.29
N ILE A 139 9.12 2.21 -4.19
CA ILE A 139 10.29 1.66 -4.89
C ILE A 139 9.94 0.42 -5.73
N GLY A 140 8.66 0.17 -5.99
CA GLY A 140 8.20 -0.98 -6.77
C GLY A 140 8.31 -2.34 -6.06
N LEU A 141 8.54 -2.36 -4.75
CA LEU A 141 8.67 -3.56 -3.91
C LEU A 141 7.57 -3.64 -2.84
N GLY A 142 6.43 -3.01 -3.11
CA GLY A 142 5.27 -3.08 -2.23
C GLY A 142 4.57 -4.43 -2.25
N VAL A 143 3.63 -4.59 -1.33
CA VAL A 143 2.61 -5.64 -1.41
C VAL A 143 1.26 -5.01 -1.07
N THR A 144 0.23 -5.38 -1.83
CA THR A 144 -1.12 -4.81 -1.70
C THR A 144 -2.14 -5.91 -1.48
N GLY A 145 -2.87 -5.86 -0.36
CA GLY A 145 -4.09 -6.65 -0.20
C GLY A 145 -5.26 -5.99 -0.93
N ILE A 146 -6.02 -6.77 -1.67
CA ILE A 146 -7.13 -6.30 -2.52
C ILE A 146 -8.41 -7.04 -2.13
N SER A 147 -9.50 -6.31 -1.94
CA SER A 147 -10.84 -6.86 -1.72
C SER A 147 -11.86 -6.14 -2.60
N TYR A 148 -12.80 -6.88 -3.14
CA TYR A 148 -13.75 -6.41 -4.13
C TYR A 148 -15.17 -6.39 -3.58
N SER A 149 -15.97 -5.37 -3.96
CA SER A 149 -17.42 -5.45 -3.86
C SER A 149 -17.98 -6.41 -4.91
N GLU A 150 -19.20 -6.90 -4.70
CA GLU A 150 -19.89 -7.81 -5.64
C GLU A 150 -20.13 -7.18 -7.02
N THR A 151 -20.21 -5.87 -7.08
CA THR A 151 -20.44 -5.08 -8.29
C THR A 151 -19.21 -4.97 -9.19
N VAL A 152 -18.01 -5.35 -8.72
CA VAL A 152 -16.77 -5.26 -9.50
C VAL A 152 -16.72 -6.40 -10.53
N SER A 153 -16.66 -6.04 -11.81
CA SER A 153 -16.57 -6.99 -12.92
C SER A 153 -15.18 -7.66 -12.98
N GLU A 154 -15.09 -8.80 -13.68
CA GLU A 154 -13.82 -9.51 -13.91
C GLU A 154 -12.78 -8.63 -14.62
N GLN A 155 -13.20 -7.78 -15.57
CA GLN A 155 -12.30 -6.84 -16.23
C GLN A 155 -11.76 -5.79 -15.25
N GLN A 156 -12.60 -5.26 -14.37
CA GLN A 156 -12.18 -4.30 -13.35
C GLN A 156 -11.24 -4.94 -12.31
N ARG A 157 -11.44 -6.20 -11.95
CA ARG A 157 -10.52 -6.98 -11.11
C ARG A 157 -9.15 -7.09 -11.77
N PHE A 158 -9.11 -7.56 -13.02
CA PHE A 158 -7.87 -7.69 -13.79
C PHE A 158 -7.11 -6.36 -13.90
N ILE A 159 -7.81 -5.27 -14.24
CA ILE A 159 -7.23 -3.92 -14.31
C ILE A 159 -6.66 -3.50 -12.95
N THR A 160 -7.39 -3.76 -11.86
CA THR A 160 -6.94 -3.42 -10.51
C THR A 160 -5.65 -4.15 -10.14
N GLU A 161 -5.63 -5.47 -10.32
CA GLU A 161 -4.44 -6.29 -10.02
C GLU A 161 -3.23 -5.83 -10.83
N MET A 162 -3.41 -5.62 -12.14
CA MET A 162 -2.36 -5.10 -13.01
C MET A 162 -1.81 -3.73 -12.55
N MET A 163 -2.68 -2.82 -12.10
CA MET A 163 -2.23 -1.52 -11.58
C MET A 163 -1.42 -1.65 -10.30
N PHE A 164 -1.77 -2.56 -9.39
CA PHE A 164 -1.01 -2.76 -8.16
C PHE A 164 0.26 -3.59 -8.38
N GLU A 165 0.31 -4.48 -9.37
CA GLU A 165 1.54 -5.16 -9.79
C GLU A 165 2.61 -4.19 -10.33
N ALA A 166 2.21 -3.02 -10.82
CA ALA A 166 3.16 -1.98 -11.20
C ALA A 166 3.97 -1.42 -10.02
N VAL A 167 3.48 -1.57 -8.79
CA VAL A 167 4.13 -1.06 -7.57
C VAL A 167 4.59 -2.17 -6.61
N GLY A 168 4.48 -3.45 -7.03
CA GLY A 168 4.93 -4.60 -6.25
C GLY A 168 4.07 -5.83 -6.47
N ALA A 169 3.93 -6.67 -5.44
CA ALA A 169 3.03 -7.83 -5.46
C ALA A 169 1.61 -7.46 -5.03
N SER A 170 0.64 -8.23 -5.46
CA SER A 170 -0.74 -8.13 -4.99
C SER A 170 -1.27 -9.48 -4.49
N ILE A 171 -2.25 -9.44 -3.59
CA ILE A 171 -2.98 -10.60 -3.10
C ILE A 171 -4.45 -10.26 -2.92
N VAL A 172 -5.32 -11.05 -3.51
CA VAL A 172 -6.76 -10.93 -3.30
C VAL A 172 -7.15 -11.65 -2.02
N VAL A 173 -7.88 -10.95 -1.15
CA VAL A 173 -8.33 -11.47 0.14
C VAL A 173 -9.78 -11.07 0.40
N ASP A 174 -10.46 -11.83 1.24
CA ASP A 174 -11.76 -11.41 1.78
C ASP A 174 -11.61 -10.09 2.54
N GLU A 175 -12.61 -9.21 2.48
CA GLU A 175 -12.52 -7.90 3.13
C GLU A 175 -12.28 -7.99 4.63
N SER A 176 -12.81 -9.02 5.29
CA SER A 176 -12.57 -9.30 6.71
C SER A 176 -11.08 -9.50 7.07
N MET A 177 -10.22 -9.81 6.09
CA MET A 177 -8.79 -9.97 6.26
C MET A 177 -7.98 -8.68 6.10
N GLN A 178 -8.60 -7.57 5.68
CA GLN A 178 -7.87 -6.32 5.39
C GLN A 178 -7.17 -5.71 6.62
N ASP A 179 -7.71 -5.90 7.81
CA ASP A 179 -7.05 -5.43 9.05
C ASP A 179 -5.84 -6.32 9.39
N ALA A 180 -5.90 -7.62 9.07
CA ALA A 180 -4.74 -8.51 9.15
C ALA A 180 -3.68 -8.14 8.10
N VAL A 181 -4.07 -7.83 6.86
CA VAL A 181 -3.16 -7.30 5.82
C VAL A 181 -2.48 -6.03 6.33
N THR A 182 -3.25 -5.12 6.94
CA THR A 182 -2.69 -3.89 7.52
C THR A 182 -1.63 -4.20 8.57
N SER A 183 -1.87 -5.18 9.45
CA SER A 183 -0.94 -5.53 10.52
C SER A 183 0.31 -6.28 10.04
N ILE A 184 0.22 -7.06 8.96
CA ILE A 184 1.34 -7.85 8.44
C ILE A 184 2.17 -7.05 7.44
N SER A 185 1.54 -6.49 6.42
CA SER A 185 2.25 -5.83 5.30
C SER A 185 2.14 -4.32 5.32
N GLY A 186 1.01 -3.75 5.73
CA GLY A 186 0.84 -2.30 5.81
C GLY A 186 1.82 -1.67 6.81
N SER A 187 1.88 -2.22 8.01
CA SER A 187 2.77 -1.79 9.10
C SER A 187 4.10 -2.55 9.14
N GLY A 188 4.19 -3.67 8.43
CA GLY A 188 5.36 -4.57 8.41
C GLY A 188 6.70 -3.88 8.16
N PRO A 189 6.81 -2.93 7.23
CA PRO A 189 8.07 -2.21 7.03
C PRO A 189 8.61 -1.56 8.30
N ALA A 190 7.73 -1.02 9.17
CA ALA A 190 8.15 -0.42 10.43
C ALA A 190 8.76 -1.44 11.40
N TYR A 191 8.27 -2.67 11.41
CA TYR A 191 8.82 -3.74 12.25
C TYR A 191 10.23 -4.12 11.81
N ILE A 192 10.42 -4.23 10.48
CA ILE A 192 11.73 -4.52 9.90
C ILE A 192 12.71 -3.38 10.21
N TYR A 193 12.30 -2.12 10.05
CA TYR A 193 13.13 -0.96 10.40
C TYR A 193 13.53 -0.98 11.88
N TYR A 194 12.62 -1.30 12.78
CA TYR A 194 12.90 -1.38 14.21
C TYR A 194 13.92 -2.49 14.58
N ILE A 195 13.84 -3.64 13.89
CA ILE A 195 14.84 -4.70 14.01
C ILE A 195 16.20 -4.22 13.47
N MET A 196 16.21 -3.57 12.30
CA MET A 196 17.44 -3.01 11.70
C MET A 196 18.07 -1.95 12.61
N GLU A 197 17.28 -1.06 13.22
CA GLU A 197 17.76 -0.09 14.21
C GLU A 197 18.48 -0.78 15.38
N SER A 198 17.90 -1.85 15.89
CA SER A 198 18.50 -2.64 16.99
C SER A 198 19.81 -3.31 16.57
N MET A 199 19.86 -3.86 15.34
CA MET A 199 21.09 -4.46 14.80
C MET A 199 22.20 -3.41 14.56
N ILE A 200 21.84 -2.22 14.05
CA ILE A 200 22.77 -1.11 13.89
C ILE A 200 23.33 -0.68 15.26
N ALA A 201 22.49 -0.57 16.28
CA ALA A 201 22.93 -0.23 17.63
C ALA A 201 23.93 -1.27 18.17
N GLY A 202 23.69 -2.56 17.96
CA GLY A 202 24.61 -3.64 18.32
C GLY A 202 25.96 -3.54 17.58
N ALA A 203 25.93 -3.22 16.27
CA ALA A 203 27.15 -3.03 15.48
C ALA A 203 27.99 -1.83 15.98
N LEU A 204 27.32 -0.71 16.31
CA LEU A 204 28.01 0.45 16.92
C LEU A 204 28.66 0.09 18.25
N GLN A 205 27.99 -0.67 19.12
CA GLN A 205 28.56 -1.18 20.39
C GLN A 205 29.76 -2.11 20.16
N ALA A 206 29.78 -2.85 19.04
CA ALA A 206 30.90 -3.69 18.66
C ALA A 206 32.08 -2.91 18.05
N GLY A 207 31.97 -1.58 17.89
CA GLY A 207 33.04 -0.70 17.40
C GLY A 207 33.02 -0.38 15.92
N PHE A 208 31.98 -0.76 15.18
CA PHE A 208 31.82 -0.36 13.77
C PHE A 208 31.48 1.13 13.66
N THR A 209 31.89 1.77 12.54
CA THR A 209 31.39 3.11 12.21
C THR A 209 29.91 3.05 11.82
N ARG A 210 29.24 4.20 11.81
CA ARG A 210 27.83 4.29 11.41
C ARG A 210 27.61 3.77 9.99
N GLU A 211 28.46 4.16 9.05
CA GLU A 211 28.38 3.73 7.64
C GLU A 211 28.58 2.22 7.51
N GLN A 212 29.53 1.65 8.25
CA GLN A 212 29.77 0.20 8.26
C GLN A 212 28.58 -0.56 8.82
N ALA A 213 28.03 -0.10 9.93
CA ALA A 213 26.87 -0.70 10.58
C ALA A 213 25.65 -0.69 9.65
N GLU A 214 25.34 0.45 9.03
CA GLU A 214 24.23 0.60 8.08
C GLU A 214 24.39 -0.30 6.84
N LEU A 215 25.59 -0.36 6.26
CA LEU A 215 25.88 -1.24 5.12
C LEU A 215 25.67 -2.71 5.49
N LEU A 216 26.26 -3.17 6.60
CA LEU A 216 26.17 -4.56 7.05
C LEU A 216 24.70 -4.97 7.29
N VAL A 217 23.95 -4.16 8.03
CA VAL A 217 22.57 -4.48 8.41
C VAL A 217 21.64 -4.42 7.20
N THR A 218 21.75 -3.36 6.37
CA THR A 218 20.89 -3.22 5.19
C THR A 218 21.12 -4.36 4.20
N GLN A 219 22.38 -4.69 3.91
CA GLN A 219 22.69 -5.78 2.97
C GLN A 219 22.27 -7.14 3.52
N THR A 220 22.39 -7.36 4.83
CA THR A 220 21.93 -8.60 5.48
C THR A 220 20.41 -8.76 5.38
N ALA A 221 19.64 -7.71 5.70
CA ALA A 221 18.19 -7.76 5.62
C ALA A 221 17.70 -7.99 4.18
N LEU A 222 18.28 -7.26 3.20
CA LEU A 222 17.98 -7.43 1.78
C LEU A 222 18.30 -8.85 1.31
N GLY A 223 19.47 -9.35 1.67
CA GLY A 223 19.91 -10.70 1.30
C GLY A 223 19.00 -11.78 1.87
N ALA A 224 18.63 -11.70 3.13
CA ALA A 224 17.74 -12.66 3.78
C ALA A 224 16.36 -12.69 3.13
N ALA A 225 15.74 -11.53 2.89
CA ALA A 225 14.45 -11.45 2.21
C ALA A 225 14.51 -11.99 0.77
N THR A 226 15.57 -11.65 0.04
CA THR A 226 15.81 -12.13 -1.33
C THR A 226 16.02 -13.64 -1.39
N MET A 227 16.68 -14.22 -0.39
CA MET A 227 16.86 -15.68 -0.30
C MET A 227 15.52 -16.38 -0.20
N VAL A 228 14.64 -15.95 0.73
CA VAL A 228 13.28 -16.53 0.83
C VAL A 228 12.54 -16.42 -0.49
N GLN A 229 12.57 -15.24 -1.11
CA GLN A 229 11.84 -14.97 -2.35
C GLN A 229 12.34 -15.83 -3.53
N ARG A 230 13.67 -16.02 -3.67
CA ARG A 230 14.26 -16.74 -4.81
C ARG A 230 14.23 -18.24 -4.63
N THR A 231 14.46 -18.72 -3.41
CA THR A 231 14.51 -20.18 -3.16
C THR A 231 13.15 -20.78 -2.89
N GLN A 232 12.17 -19.96 -2.47
CA GLN A 232 10.84 -20.39 -2.02
C GLN A 232 10.91 -21.40 -0.84
N GLU A 233 12.06 -21.41 -0.14
CA GLU A 233 12.25 -22.23 1.05
C GLU A 233 11.59 -21.59 2.28
N ASP A 234 11.11 -22.42 3.18
CA ASP A 234 10.58 -21.97 4.46
C ASP A 234 11.65 -21.18 5.25
N PRO A 235 11.33 -19.98 5.78
CA PRO A 235 12.27 -19.18 6.57
C PRO A 235 12.91 -19.94 7.75
N ALA A 236 12.17 -20.86 8.39
CA ALA A 236 12.73 -21.68 9.48
C ALA A 236 13.81 -22.65 8.97
N GLU A 237 13.66 -23.20 7.76
CA GLU A 237 14.67 -24.05 7.13
C GLU A 237 15.90 -23.24 6.73
N LEU A 238 15.73 -22.04 6.15
CA LEU A 238 16.86 -21.16 5.86
C LEU A 238 17.61 -20.78 7.12
N ARG A 239 16.89 -20.43 8.20
CA ARG A 239 17.49 -20.17 9.51
C ARG A 239 18.28 -21.38 10.01
N ARG A 240 17.73 -22.60 9.93
CA ARG A 240 18.39 -23.83 10.35
C ARG A 240 19.71 -24.05 9.61
N LYS A 241 19.74 -23.80 8.29
CA LYS A 241 20.96 -23.96 7.45
C LYS A 241 22.10 -23.06 7.86
N VAL A 242 21.83 -21.90 8.46
CA VAL A 242 22.85 -20.95 8.94
C VAL A 242 23.08 -21.03 10.45
N THR A 243 22.48 -22.03 11.12
CA THR A 243 22.57 -22.23 12.57
C THR A 243 23.27 -23.56 12.86
N SER A 244 24.62 -23.53 12.87
CA SER A 244 25.41 -24.71 13.19
C SER A 244 25.31 -25.06 14.69
N PRO A 245 25.34 -26.36 15.06
CA PRO A 245 25.34 -26.78 16.46
C PRO A 245 26.54 -26.16 17.24
N ASN A 246 26.26 -25.60 18.39
CA ASN A 246 27.20 -24.88 19.26
C ASN A 246 27.88 -23.66 18.57
N GLY A 247 27.28 -23.15 17.50
CA GLY A 247 27.80 -21.98 16.77
C GLY A 247 27.29 -20.64 17.35
N THR A 248 27.89 -19.57 16.86
CA THR A 248 27.53 -18.19 17.27
C THR A 248 26.09 -17.83 16.93
N THR A 249 25.58 -18.29 15.79
CA THR A 249 24.18 -18.07 15.39
C THR A 249 23.22 -18.76 16.35
N GLN A 250 23.52 -20.00 16.77
CA GLN A 250 22.67 -20.72 17.74
C GLN A 250 22.59 -19.96 19.06
N ALA A 251 23.73 -19.52 19.62
CA ALA A 251 23.74 -18.77 20.88
C ALA A 251 22.90 -17.46 20.79
N ALA A 252 22.98 -16.75 19.66
CA ALA A 252 22.19 -15.56 19.43
C ALA A 252 20.68 -15.87 19.35
N ILE A 253 20.28 -16.89 18.59
CA ILE A 253 18.86 -17.28 18.44
C ILE A 253 18.27 -17.75 19.78
N GLU A 254 19.01 -18.56 20.55
CA GLU A 254 18.60 -19.02 21.90
C GLU A 254 18.38 -17.82 22.85
N THR A 255 19.27 -16.82 22.80
CA THR A 255 19.11 -15.59 23.58
C THR A 255 17.85 -14.81 23.19
N MET A 256 17.58 -14.65 21.88
CA MET A 256 16.37 -13.99 21.39
C MET A 256 15.09 -14.73 21.77
N GLN A 257 15.12 -16.07 21.67
CA GLN A 257 13.98 -16.91 22.09
C GLN A 257 13.73 -16.82 23.59
N ALA A 258 14.77 -16.91 24.43
CA ALA A 258 14.65 -16.75 25.87
C ALA A 258 14.16 -15.36 26.28
N GLY A 259 14.45 -14.33 25.45
CA GLY A 259 13.94 -12.98 25.61
C GLY A 259 12.49 -12.78 25.12
N GLY A 260 11.83 -13.81 24.58
CA GLY A 260 10.43 -13.74 24.14
C GLY A 260 10.22 -12.93 22.84
N LEU A 261 11.22 -12.87 21.95
CA LEU A 261 11.12 -12.05 20.74
C LEU A 261 9.93 -12.46 19.86
N GLN A 262 9.65 -13.74 19.73
CA GLN A 262 8.54 -14.24 18.92
C GLN A 262 7.19 -13.79 19.50
N GLU A 263 7.02 -13.91 20.80
CA GLU A 263 5.80 -13.52 21.52
C GLU A 263 5.54 -12.02 21.40
N ILE A 264 6.59 -11.21 21.48
CA ILE A 264 6.49 -9.74 21.35
C ILE A 264 6.07 -9.36 19.93
N ILE A 265 6.64 -10.00 18.90
CA ILE A 265 6.25 -9.76 17.49
C ILE A 265 4.78 -10.13 17.29
N LEU A 266 4.34 -11.31 17.76
CA LEU A 266 2.95 -11.75 17.63
C LEU A 266 1.98 -10.79 18.34
N ALA A 267 2.32 -10.35 19.55
CA ALA A 267 1.53 -9.38 20.30
C ALA A 267 1.43 -8.02 19.58
N GLY A 268 2.53 -7.55 18.99
CA GLY A 268 2.55 -6.32 18.21
C GLY A 268 1.67 -6.39 16.95
N ILE A 269 1.74 -7.48 16.21
CA ILE A 269 0.90 -7.74 15.03
C ILE A 269 -0.58 -7.75 15.43
N LYS A 270 -0.94 -8.48 16.48
CA LYS A 270 -2.31 -8.55 17.01
C LYS A 270 -2.82 -7.16 17.40
N ARG A 271 -2.04 -6.39 18.16
CA ARG A 271 -2.42 -5.02 18.58
C ARG A 271 -2.59 -4.08 17.39
N CYS A 272 -1.78 -4.24 16.35
CA CYS A 272 -1.91 -3.45 15.12
C CYS A 272 -3.24 -3.76 14.40
N ALA A 273 -3.61 -5.04 14.24
CA ALA A 273 -4.89 -5.42 13.64
C ALA A 273 -6.09 -4.89 14.44
N GLU A 274 -6.05 -4.99 15.78
CA GLU A 274 -7.07 -4.42 16.67
C GLU A 274 -7.20 -2.90 16.47
N ARG A 275 -6.05 -2.20 16.34
CA ARG A 275 -6.06 -0.74 16.12
C ARG A 275 -6.61 -0.36 14.74
N ALA A 276 -6.34 -1.15 13.72
CA ALA A 276 -6.93 -0.96 12.39
C ALA A 276 -8.46 -1.07 12.44
N ALA A 277 -8.98 -2.08 13.12
CA ALA A 277 -10.42 -2.25 13.35
C ALA A 277 -11.03 -1.10 14.18
N GLU A 278 -10.33 -0.59 15.21
CA GLU A 278 -10.78 0.58 15.97
C GLU A 278 -10.92 1.82 15.08
N ILE A 279 -9.93 2.08 14.23
CA ILE A 279 -9.97 3.20 13.26
C ILE A 279 -11.16 3.05 12.31
N GLY A 280 -11.39 1.84 11.80
CA GLY A 280 -12.54 1.54 10.94
C GLY A 280 -13.87 1.88 11.61
N ARG A 281 -14.07 1.44 12.85
CA ARG A 281 -15.28 1.77 13.64
C ARG A 281 -15.47 3.27 13.83
N THR A 282 -14.40 4.00 14.18
CA THR A 282 -14.48 5.47 14.32
C THR A 282 -14.93 6.14 13.02
N ILE A 283 -14.44 5.66 11.86
CA ILE A 283 -14.90 6.20 10.57
C ILE A 283 -16.37 5.87 10.32
N GLU A 284 -16.81 4.65 10.67
CA GLU A 284 -18.20 4.23 10.50
C GLU A 284 -19.19 4.98 11.42
N GLU A 285 -18.74 5.42 12.60
CA GLU A 285 -19.52 6.26 13.52
C GLU A 285 -19.72 7.69 13.00
N ASP A 286 -18.82 8.18 12.15
CA ASP A 286 -18.88 9.51 11.50
C ASP A 286 -19.77 9.51 10.23
N ILE A 287 -20.29 8.35 9.80
CA ILE A 287 -21.11 8.12 8.60
C ILE A 287 -22.60 8.01 8.95
#